data_68f1332169d4ff5bdf5fb282ca2abb83
#
_entry.id   68f1332169d4ff5bdf5fb282ca2abb83
#
_cell.length_a   1.000
_cell.length_b   1.000
_cell.length_c   1.000
_cell.angle_alpha   90.00
_cell.angle_beta   90.00
_cell.angle_gamma   90.00
#
_symmetry.space_group_name_H-M   'P 1'
#
loop_
_entity.id
_entity.type
_entity.pdbx_description
1 polymer ?
#
loop_
_entity_poly.entity_id
_entity_poly.type
_entity_poly.pdbx_seq_one_letter_code
_entity_poly.pdbx_strand_id
1 'polypeptide(L)'
;GRSDIVGNPMAALLLKRHATVTVAHSRTPDVADVVSTADIVVSSVGRPGFVRGSWLKPGCVVLDVGINAVEDAAAPRGYRLVGDVADDAWDVASLVSPVPGGVGPMTVTMLLVNTVVAWCRRHGVDHDLADLLS
;
A
#
# COMPACT_ATOMS: atom_id res chain seq x y z
N GLY A 1 -4.59 -6.82 -5.05
CA GLY A 1 -3.79 -8.04 -4.78
C GLY A 1 -4.36 -8.87 -3.65
N ARG A 2 -3.99 -10.16 -3.59
CA ARG A 2 -4.48 -11.11 -2.57
C ARG A 2 -3.34 -11.93 -1.94
N SER A 3 -2.18 -11.32 -1.78
CA SER A 3 -1.04 -11.96 -1.12
C SER A 3 -1.31 -12.12 0.39
N ASP A 4 -0.70 -13.13 0.99
CA ASP A 4 -0.84 -13.37 2.42
C ASP A 4 -0.10 -12.33 3.28
N ILE A 5 0.82 -11.59 2.67
CA ILE A 5 1.62 -10.57 3.37
C ILE A 5 1.06 -9.16 3.28
N VAL A 6 0.23 -8.85 2.28
CA VAL A 6 -0.35 -7.49 2.10
C VAL A 6 -1.85 -7.56 1.84
N GLY A 7 -2.28 -8.17 0.72
CA GLY A 7 -3.66 -8.06 0.24
C GLY A 7 -4.68 -8.62 1.23
N ASN A 8 -4.49 -9.85 1.69
CA ASN A 8 -5.42 -10.49 2.63
C ASN A 8 -5.41 -9.82 4.01
N PRO A 9 -4.26 -9.49 4.65
CA PRO A 9 -4.26 -8.77 5.92
C PRO A 9 -4.90 -7.38 5.83
N MET A 10 -4.63 -6.64 4.75
CA MET A 10 -5.21 -5.30 4.53
C MET A 10 -6.74 -5.38 4.40
N ALA A 11 -7.24 -6.33 3.62
CA ALA A 11 -8.69 -6.55 3.48
C ALA A 11 -9.33 -6.84 4.85
N ALA A 12 -8.72 -7.70 5.67
CA ALA A 12 -9.22 -8.01 7.00
C ALA A 12 -9.21 -6.80 7.94
N LEU A 13 -8.18 -5.96 7.90
CA LEU A 13 -8.09 -4.74 8.70
C LEU A 13 -9.14 -3.71 8.29
N LEU A 14 -9.36 -3.52 7.00
CA LEU A 14 -10.37 -2.59 6.50
C LEU A 14 -11.79 -3.05 6.85
N LEU A 15 -12.08 -4.34 6.75
CA LEU A 15 -13.36 -4.92 7.19
C LEU A 15 -13.62 -4.66 8.68
N LYS A 16 -12.60 -4.79 9.55
CA LYS A 16 -12.70 -4.45 10.98
C LYS A 16 -13.01 -2.97 11.22
N ARG A 17 -12.73 -2.10 10.28
CA ARG A 17 -13.02 -0.66 10.30
C ARG A 17 -14.31 -0.31 9.55
N HIS A 18 -15.17 -1.31 9.32
CA HIS A 18 -16.47 -1.18 8.65
C HIS A 18 -16.40 -0.68 7.20
N ALA A 19 -15.27 -0.86 6.52
CA ALA A 19 -15.18 -0.57 5.10
C ALA A 19 -15.82 -1.70 4.28
N THR A 20 -16.45 -1.36 3.16
CA THR A 20 -16.82 -2.32 2.12
C THR A 20 -15.58 -2.63 1.30
N VAL A 21 -15.11 -3.87 1.29
CA VAL A 21 -13.85 -4.25 0.67
C VAL A 21 -14.09 -5.14 -0.54
N THR A 22 -13.52 -4.75 -1.67
CA THR A 22 -13.44 -5.56 -2.88
C THR A 22 -12.01 -5.98 -3.13
N VAL A 23 -11.76 -7.28 -3.24
CA VAL A 23 -10.44 -7.83 -3.54
C VAL A 23 -10.35 -8.18 -5.02
N ALA A 24 -9.56 -7.40 -5.78
CA ALA A 24 -9.24 -7.67 -7.16
C ALA A 24 -7.88 -8.38 -7.31
N HIS A 25 -7.75 -9.27 -8.28
CA HIS A 25 -6.56 -10.06 -8.52
C HIS A 25 -6.39 -10.41 -10.01
N SER A 26 -5.35 -11.13 -10.37
CA SER A 26 -5.01 -11.47 -11.77
C SER A 26 -6.07 -12.25 -12.56
N ARG A 27 -7.08 -12.79 -11.89
CA ARG A 27 -8.22 -13.49 -12.51
C ARG A 27 -9.52 -12.71 -12.41
N THR A 28 -9.50 -11.49 -11.88
CA THR A 28 -10.67 -10.60 -11.85
C THR A 28 -10.83 -10.01 -13.25
N PRO A 29 -11.98 -10.20 -13.91
CA PRO A 29 -12.26 -9.51 -15.15
C PRO A 29 -12.40 -8.01 -14.90
N ASP A 30 -12.09 -7.21 -15.89
CA ASP A 30 -12.34 -5.76 -15.91
C ASP A 30 -11.90 -5.04 -14.61
N VAL A 31 -10.64 -5.26 -14.21
CA VAL A 31 -10.07 -4.67 -12.99
C VAL A 31 -10.23 -3.15 -12.96
N ALA A 32 -10.17 -2.49 -14.10
CA ALA A 32 -10.38 -1.04 -14.22
C ALA A 32 -11.75 -0.63 -13.70
N ASP A 33 -12.81 -1.36 -14.06
CA ASP A 33 -14.19 -1.06 -13.61
C ASP A 33 -14.32 -1.22 -12.09
N VAL A 34 -13.68 -2.26 -11.53
CA VAL A 34 -13.65 -2.45 -10.07
C VAL A 34 -12.95 -1.30 -9.38
N VAL A 35 -11.81 -0.86 -9.90
CA VAL A 35 -11.01 0.23 -9.33
C VAL A 35 -11.74 1.57 -9.43
N SER A 36 -12.49 1.80 -10.50
CA SER A 36 -13.19 3.07 -10.75
C SER A 36 -14.26 3.43 -9.72
N THR A 37 -14.73 2.44 -8.95
CA THR A 37 -15.77 2.65 -7.92
C THR A 37 -15.20 2.85 -6.52
N ALA A 38 -13.89 2.66 -6.33
CA ALA A 38 -13.27 2.66 -5.02
C ALA A 38 -12.92 4.07 -4.53
N ASP A 39 -13.24 4.37 -3.27
CA ASP A 39 -12.79 5.58 -2.58
C ASP A 39 -11.34 5.48 -2.12
N ILE A 40 -10.89 4.26 -1.82
CA ILE A 40 -9.52 3.96 -1.42
C ILE A 40 -9.03 2.77 -2.27
N VAL A 41 -7.90 2.94 -2.92
CA VAL A 41 -7.23 1.90 -3.71
C VAL A 41 -5.93 1.50 -3.03
N VAL A 42 -5.76 0.21 -2.74
CA VAL A 42 -4.49 -0.35 -2.24
C VAL A 42 -3.88 -1.23 -3.31
N SER A 43 -2.78 -0.80 -3.88
CA SER A 43 -2.06 -1.56 -4.91
C SER A 43 -0.89 -2.33 -4.31
N SER A 44 -0.87 -3.66 -4.52
CA SER A 44 0.20 -4.56 -4.12
C SER A 44 0.26 -5.74 -5.08
N VAL A 45 0.57 -5.48 -6.34
CA VAL A 45 0.51 -6.45 -7.44
C VAL A 45 1.90 -6.81 -7.99
N GLY A 46 2.93 -6.01 -7.65
CA GLY A 46 4.31 -6.23 -8.07
C GLY A 46 4.51 -6.01 -9.59
N ARG A 47 3.78 -5.04 -10.16
CA ARG A 47 3.86 -4.69 -11.60
C ARG A 47 3.96 -3.18 -11.75
N PRO A 48 5.08 -2.66 -12.27
CA PRO A 48 5.30 -1.22 -12.45
C PRO A 48 4.16 -0.56 -13.23
N GLY A 49 3.59 0.52 -12.68
CA GLY A 49 2.59 1.33 -13.38
C GLY A 49 1.32 0.59 -13.81
N PHE A 50 0.97 -0.49 -13.11
CA PHE A 50 -0.20 -1.31 -13.46
C PHE A 50 -1.51 -0.56 -13.25
N VAL A 51 -1.66 0.16 -12.15
CA VAL A 51 -2.84 0.98 -11.87
C VAL A 51 -2.65 2.35 -12.53
N ARG A 52 -3.53 2.69 -13.45
CA ARG A 52 -3.48 3.94 -14.22
C ARG A 52 -4.44 4.97 -13.67
N GLY A 53 -4.12 6.24 -13.83
CA GLY A 53 -5.01 7.35 -13.44
C GLY A 53 -6.40 7.24 -14.08
N SER A 54 -6.48 6.81 -15.33
CA SER A 54 -7.75 6.60 -16.04
C SER A 54 -8.69 5.54 -15.43
N TRP A 55 -8.17 4.71 -14.52
CA TRP A 55 -8.98 3.72 -13.79
C TRP A 55 -9.53 4.25 -12.48
N LEU A 56 -8.98 5.36 -11.98
CA LEU A 56 -9.27 5.86 -10.64
C LEU A 56 -10.55 6.70 -10.63
N LYS A 57 -11.28 6.58 -9.53
CA LYS A 57 -12.34 7.52 -9.20
C LYS A 57 -11.71 8.88 -8.88
N PRO A 58 -12.18 10.00 -9.45
CA PRO A 58 -11.68 11.32 -9.12
C PRO A 58 -11.74 11.60 -7.61
N GLY A 59 -10.63 12.05 -7.03
CA GLY A 59 -10.54 12.36 -5.62
C GLY A 59 -10.33 11.16 -4.68
N CYS A 60 -10.15 9.94 -5.21
CA CYS A 60 -9.85 8.76 -4.39
C CYS A 60 -8.48 8.89 -3.69
N VAL A 61 -8.24 8.03 -2.71
CA VAL A 61 -6.95 7.86 -2.05
C VAL A 61 -6.26 6.61 -2.57
N VAL A 62 -4.98 6.70 -2.91
CA VAL A 62 -4.22 5.57 -3.44
C VAL A 62 -3.03 5.25 -2.53
N LEU A 63 -3.00 4.02 -2.01
CA LEU A 63 -1.87 3.47 -1.26
C LEU A 63 -1.10 2.51 -2.17
N ASP A 64 0.05 2.96 -2.64
CA ASP A 64 0.95 2.15 -3.46
C ASP A 64 1.94 1.40 -2.56
N VAL A 65 1.76 0.09 -2.46
CA VAL A 65 2.64 -0.82 -1.70
C VAL A 65 3.67 -1.49 -2.61
N GLY A 66 3.55 -1.28 -3.92
CA GLY A 66 4.47 -1.82 -4.92
C GLY A 66 5.89 -1.28 -4.74
N ILE A 67 6.87 -2.16 -4.87
CA ILE A 67 8.29 -1.77 -4.97
C ILE A 67 8.90 -2.59 -6.10
N ASN A 68 9.15 -1.95 -7.21
CA ASN A 68 9.67 -2.58 -8.42
C ASN A 68 10.98 -1.90 -8.83
N ALA A 69 12.02 -2.68 -9.12
CA ALA A 69 13.25 -2.17 -9.71
C ALA A 69 13.08 -2.11 -11.23
N VAL A 70 13.21 -0.93 -11.80
CA VAL A 70 13.17 -0.70 -13.24
C VAL A 70 14.54 -0.20 -13.68
N GLU A 71 15.07 -0.75 -14.77
CA GLU A 71 16.35 -0.34 -15.32
C GLU A 71 16.35 1.16 -15.62
N ASP A 72 17.41 1.83 -15.20
CA ASP A 72 17.63 3.25 -15.42
C ASP A 72 19.14 3.52 -15.48
N ALA A 73 19.64 3.69 -16.70
CA ALA A 73 21.06 3.91 -16.94
C ALA A 73 21.58 5.23 -16.34
N ALA A 74 20.70 6.19 -16.05
CA ALA A 74 21.07 7.45 -15.42
C ALA A 74 21.14 7.33 -13.87
N ALA A 75 20.56 6.29 -13.31
CA ALA A 75 20.60 6.07 -11.86
C ALA A 75 21.96 5.52 -11.42
N PRO A 76 22.51 5.94 -10.27
CA PRO A 76 23.83 5.48 -9.78
C PRO A 76 23.91 3.96 -9.58
N ARG A 77 22.79 3.27 -9.41
CA ARG A 77 22.71 1.82 -9.24
C ARG A 77 22.27 1.09 -10.50
N GLY A 78 22.11 1.77 -11.65
CA GLY A 78 21.58 1.20 -12.88
C GLY A 78 20.08 0.89 -12.88
N TYR A 79 19.38 1.23 -11.79
CA TYR A 79 17.92 1.05 -11.67
C TYR A 79 17.32 2.13 -10.76
N ARG A 80 16.02 2.37 -10.92
CA ARG A 80 15.21 3.15 -10.00
C ARG A 80 14.07 2.33 -9.43
N LEU A 81 13.62 2.69 -8.22
CA LEU A 81 12.45 2.07 -7.61
C LEU A 81 11.20 2.81 -8.04
N VAL A 82 10.18 2.06 -8.44
CA VAL A 82 8.87 2.57 -8.82
C VAL A 82 7.77 1.73 -8.17
N GLY A 83 6.60 2.33 -8.01
CA GLY A 83 5.43 1.64 -7.50
C GLY A 83 4.68 0.83 -8.55
N ASP A 84 3.54 0.29 -8.13
CA ASP A 84 2.56 -0.37 -8.98
C ASP A 84 1.60 0.63 -9.65
N VAL A 85 1.62 1.89 -9.23
CA VAL A 85 0.73 2.96 -9.69
C VAL A 85 1.47 3.85 -10.68
N ALA A 86 0.83 4.18 -11.79
CA ALA A 86 1.39 5.04 -12.82
C ALA A 86 1.35 6.52 -12.40
N ASP A 87 2.25 7.32 -12.96
CA ASP A 87 2.41 8.73 -12.60
C ASP A 87 1.14 9.58 -12.86
N ASP A 88 0.33 9.21 -13.86
CA ASP A 88 -0.94 9.89 -14.18
C ASP A 88 -2.00 9.78 -13.06
N ALA A 89 -1.80 8.91 -12.08
CA ALA A 89 -2.66 8.80 -10.92
C ALA A 89 -2.64 10.05 -10.02
N TRP A 90 -1.51 10.79 -10.01
CA TRP A 90 -1.37 12.01 -9.21
C TRP A 90 -2.28 13.15 -9.68
N ASP A 91 -2.71 13.13 -10.94
CA ASP A 91 -3.62 14.14 -11.51
C ASP A 91 -5.08 13.87 -11.15
N VAL A 92 -5.40 12.65 -10.70
CA VAL A 92 -6.78 12.19 -10.50
C VAL A 92 -7.11 11.95 -9.02
N ALA A 93 -6.19 11.35 -8.29
CA ALA A 93 -6.36 11.03 -6.88
C ALA A 93 -6.16 12.27 -6.00
N SER A 94 -6.84 12.31 -4.85
CA SER A 94 -6.61 13.37 -3.85
C SER A 94 -5.32 13.13 -3.06
N LEU A 95 -4.86 11.89 -2.99
CA LEU A 95 -3.63 11.49 -2.34
C LEU A 95 -3.10 10.20 -2.96
N VAL A 96 -1.80 10.17 -3.24
CA VAL A 96 -1.07 8.96 -3.64
C VAL A 96 0.14 8.81 -2.73
N SER A 97 0.36 7.63 -2.16
CA SER A 97 1.59 7.39 -1.40
C SER A 97 2.78 7.25 -2.37
N PRO A 98 3.90 7.98 -2.15
CA PRO A 98 5.05 7.92 -3.05
C PRO A 98 5.80 6.58 -2.96
N VAL A 99 6.45 6.20 -4.05
CA VAL A 99 7.42 5.09 -4.07
C VAL A 99 8.70 5.55 -4.77
N PRO A 100 9.84 5.55 -4.06
CA PRO A 100 10.05 5.24 -2.64
C PRO A 100 9.56 6.35 -1.69
N GLY A 101 9.53 6.04 -0.37
CA GLY A 101 9.29 7.05 0.67
C GLY A 101 7.88 7.04 1.29
N GLY A 102 6.96 6.23 0.76
CA GLY A 102 5.60 6.06 1.30
C GLY A 102 5.49 4.91 2.30
N VAL A 103 4.93 3.78 1.86
CA VAL A 103 4.64 2.62 2.73
C VAL A 103 5.91 1.95 3.27
N GLY A 104 7.01 1.94 2.52
CA GLY A 104 8.26 1.27 2.91
C GLY A 104 8.78 1.70 4.29
N PRO A 105 9.01 3.01 4.55
CA PRO A 105 9.44 3.51 5.86
C PRO A 105 8.51 3.10 7.01
N MET A 106 7.20 3.08 6.78
CA MET A 106 6.22 2.64 7.77
C MET A 106 6.36 1.17 8.14
N THR A 107 6.78 0.33 7.20
CA THR A 107 7.05 -1.09 7.48
C THR A 107 8.17 -1.24 8.53
N VAL A 108 9.25 -0.47 8.40
CA VAL A 108 10.36 -0.48 9.37
C VAL A 108 9.91 0.06 10.73
N THR A 109 9.18 1.16 10.74
CA THR A 109 8.62 1.74 11.97
C THR A 109 7.73 0.74 12.70
N MET A 110 6.82 0.10 11.99
CA MET A 110 5.91 -0.88 12.60
C MET A 110 6.63 -2.16 13.08
N LEU A 111 7.74 -2.55 12.45
CA LEU A 111 8.57 -3.64 12.95
C LEU A 111 9.15 -3.29 14.33
N LEU A 112 9.67 -2.07 14.50
CA LEU A 112 10.20 -1.60 15.79
C LEU A 112 9.10 -1.55 16.85
N VAL A 113 7.94 -0.96 16.52
CA VAL A 113 6.77 -0.90 17.41
C VAL A 113 6.35 -2.30 17.84
N ASN A 114 6.18 -3.23 16.91
CA ASN A 114 5.79 -4.61 17.21
C ASN A 114 6.82 -5.33 18.08
N THR A 115 8.12 -5.04 17.91
CA THR A 115 9.18 -5.60 18.74
C THR A 115 9.06 -5.11 20.17
N VAL A 116 8.85 -3.80 20.39
CA VAL A 116 8.64 -3.23 21.73
C VAL A 116 7.38 -3.80 22.38
N VAL A 117 6.27 -3.85 21.66
CA VAL A 117 5.01 -4.45 22.14
C VAL A 117 5.20 -5.92 22.56
N ALA A 118 5.92 -6.69 21.77
CA ALA A 118 6.20 -8.09 22.09
C ALA A 118 7.05 -8.22 23.36
N TRP A 119 8.05 -7.33 23.53
CA TRP A 119 8.87 -7.28 24.72
C TRP A 119 8.05 -6.92 25.97
N CYS A 120 7.22 -5.87 25.88
CA CYS A 120 6.34 -5.44 26.99
C CYS A 120 5.42 -6.58 27.44
N ARG A 121 4.74 -7.23 26.48
CA ARG A 121 3.87 -8.37 26.78
C ARG A 121 4.60 -9.51 27.48
N ARG A 122 5.82 -9.82 27.04
CA ARG A 122 6.62 -10.88 27.65
C ARG A 122 7.03 -10.57 29.09
N HIS A 123 7.21 -9.29 29.43
CA HIS A 123 7.70 -8.85 30.75
C HIS A 123 6.59 -8.30 31.64
N GLY A 124 5.33 -8.36 31.23
CA GLY A 124 4.21 -7.84 32.01
C GLY A 124 4.24 -6.32 32.19
N VAL A 125 4.88 -5.61 31.27
CA VAL A 125 4.92 -4.13 31.25
C VAL A 125 3.68 -3.64 30.52
N ASP A 126 2.91 -2.79 31.19
CA ASP A 126 1.75 -2.14 30.58
C ASP A 126 2.22 -1.09 29.54
N HIS A 127 1.53 -1.00 28.42
CA HIS A 127 1.88 -0.08 27.33
C HIS A 127 0.59 0.35 26.60
N ASP A 128 0.52 1.62 26.23
CA ASP A 128 -0.43 2.08 25.23
C ASP A 128 0.25 2.15 23.86
N LEU A 129 -0.38 1.55 22.87
CA LEU A 129 0.13 1.58 21.50
C LEU A 129 0.15 3.02 20.94
N ALA A 130 -0.77 3.88 21.41
CA ALA A 130 -0.82 5.29 21.03
C ALA A 130 0.44 6.04 21.48
N ASP A 131 0.98 5.72 22.66
CA ASP A 131 2.20 6.33 23.21
C ASP A 131 3.45 5.97 22.39
N LEU A 132 3.43 4.82 21.72
CA LEU A 132 4.54 4.36 20.87
C LEU A 132 4.48 4.94 19.44
N LEU A 133 3.38 5.56 19.05
CA LEU A 133 3.14 6.11 17.72
C LEU A 133 3.05 7.65 17.71
N SER A 134 3.10 8.28 18.88
CA SER A 134 3.17 9.74 19.06
C SER A 134 4.61 10.26 18.91
#